data_2085e462067001a18bf5b6bada763f51
#
_entry.id   2085e462067001a18bf5b6bada763f51
#
_cell.length_a   1.000
_cell.length_b   1.000
_cell.length_c   1.000
_cell.angle_alpha   90.00
_cell.angle_beta   90.00
_cell.angle_gamma   90.00
#
_symmetry.space_group_name_H-M   'P 1'
#
loop_
_entity.id
_entity.type
_entity.pdbx_description
1 polymer ?
#
loop_
_entity_poly.entity_id
_entity_poly.type
_entity_poly.pdbx_seq_one_letter_code
_entity_poly.pdbx_strand_id
1 'polypeptide(L)'
;MRRKYTLIYCLEKRGMNDSINSGLDYGYSILLSTINKEVASKGYITQIGINHKSEFNQFNLTCDLMEPFRPLIDEIVYNSTNSEFDKKQKYKLINFLNNVIEINNKEQFVSNAIPIYIQSVFDALENNKESKVLNYEI
;
A
#
# COMPACT_ATOMS: atom_id res chain seq x y z
N MET A 1 7.25 -14.64 6.68
CA MET A 1 7.24 -13.38 7.46
C MET A 1 6.00 -12.50 7.23
N ARG A 2 5.43 -12.46 6.01
CA ARG A 2 4.28 -11.60 5.64
C ARG A 2 2.98 -11.81 6.42
N ARG A 3 2.66 -13.04 6.88
CA ARG A 3 1.40 -13.32 7.61
C ARG A 3 1.36 -12.81 9.05
N LYS A 4 2.50 -12.53 9.66
CA LYS A 4 2.59 -12.16 11.08
C LYS A 4 2.18 -10.70 11.31
N TYR A 5 2.53 -9.80 10.39
CA TYR A 5 2.21 -8.37 10.51
C TYR A 5 0.73 -8.08 10.23
N THR A 6 0.15 -8.72 9.22
CA THR A 6 -1.28 -8.57 8.91
C THR A 6 -2.17 -9.08 10.06
N LEU A 7 -1.74 -10.14 10.76
CA LEU A 7 -2.49 -10.70 11.89
C LEU A 7 -2.41 -9.80 13.15
N ILE A 8 -1.24 -9.22 13.41
CA ILE A 8 -1.02 -8.28 14.52
C ILE A 8 -1.88 -7.03 14.29
N TYR A 9 -1.90 -6.50 13.08
CA TYR A 9 -2.71 -5.34 12.71
C TYR A 9 -4.21 -5.57 12.93
N CYS A 10 -4.73 -6.74 12.54
CA CYS A 10 -6.13 -7.09 12.76
C CYS A 10 -6.48 -7.26 14.25
N LEU A 11 -5.53 -7.67 15.09
CA LEU A 11 -5.72 -7.87 16.52
C LEU A 11 -5.61 -6.57 17.31
N GLU A 12 -4.72 -5.66 16.94
CA GLU A 12 -4.50 -4.38 17.62
C GLU A 12 -5.60 -3.35 17.35
N LYS A 13 -6.29 -3.42 16.21
CA LYS A 13 -7.40 -2.51 15.85
C LYS A 13 -8.60 -2.57 16.83
N ARG A 14 -8.63 -3.53 17.75
CA ARG A 14 -9.75 -3.75 18.69
C ARG A 14 -9.60 -3.10 20.05
N GLY A 15 -8.68 -2.14 20.25
CA GLY A 15 -8.63 -1.45 21.54
C GLY A 15 -7.40 -0.67 21.90
N MET A 16 -6.51 -0.35 20.97
CA MET A 16 -5.27 0.34 21.30
C MET A 16 -4.99 1.59 20.47
N ASN A 17 -4.60 2.60 21.21
CA ASN A 17 -3.83 3.79 20.90
C ASN A 17 -4.23 4.57 19.63
N ASP A 18 -4.97 5.66 19.83
CA ASP A 18 -5.37 6.61 18.79
C ASP A 18 -4.21 7.10 17.92
N SER A 19 -2.98 7.13 18.44
CA SER A 19 -1.80 7.57 17.69
C SER A 19 -1.34 6.57 16.61
N ILE A 20 -1.39 5.26 16.90
CA ILE A 20 -1.07 4.21 15.92
C ILE A 20 -2.12 4.22 14.81
N ASN A 21 -3.40 4.23 15.18
CA ASN A 21 -4.47 4.30 14.21
C ASN A 21 -4.38 5.56 13.33
N SER A 22 -4.09 6.71 13.94
CA SER A 22 -3.89 7.97 13.21
C SER A 22 -2.71 7.89 12.23
N GLY A 23 -1.61 7.25 12.63
CA GLY A 23 -0.44 7.03 11.78
C GLY A 23 -0.75 6.12 10.60
N LEU A 24 -1.45 5.01 10.84
CA LEU A 24 -1.86 4.05 9.82
C LEU A 24 -2.85 4.68 8.83
N ASP A 25 -3.88 5.37 9.32
CA ASP A 25 -4.87 6.05 8.48
C ASP A 25 -4.21 7.12 7.60
N TYR A 26 -3.26 7.87 8.17
CA TYR A 26 -2.50 8.86 7.42
C TYR A 26 -1.61 8.23 6.34
N GLY A 27 -0.85 7.21 6.68
CA GLY A 27 0.02 6.50 5.73
C GLY A 27 -0.78 5.80 4.63
N TYR A 28 -1.87 5.14 4.98
CA TYR A 28 -2.74 4.47 4.00
C TYR A 28 -3.47 5.45 3.09
N SER A 29 -3.81 6.65 3.56
CA SER A 29 -4.41 7.66 2.68
C SER A 29 -3.42 8.19 1.65
N ILE A 30 -2.14 8.34 2.00
CA ILE A 30 -1.08 8.68 1.04
C ILE A 30 -0.91 7.57 0.01
N LEU A 31 -0.82 6.32 0.47
CA LEU A 31 -0.68 5.16 -0.40
C LEU A 31 -1.88 5.00 -1.35
N LEU A 32 -3.10 5.11 -0.81
CA LEU A 32 -4.34 5.06 -1.58
C LEU A 32 -4.35 6.13 -2.67
N SER A 33 -4.04 7.37 -2.32
CA SER A 33 -4.02 8.49 -3.27
C SER A 33 -3.00 8.28 -4.39
N THR A 34 -1.82 7.78 -4.04
CA THR A 34 -0.74 7.50 -4.99
C THR A 34 -1.14 6.42 -5.98
N ILE A 35 -1.68 5.31 -5.49
CA ILE A 35 -2.12 4.19 -6.33
C ILE A 35 -3.34 4.57 -7.15
N ASN A 36 -4.31 5.27 -6.56
CA ASN A 36 -5.52 5.70 -7.25
C ASN A 36 -5.21 6.62 -8.44
N LYS A 37 -4.28 7.54 -8.25
CA LYS A 37 -3.78 8.41 -9.33
C LYS A 37 -3.18 7.58 -10.48
N GLU A 38 -2.39 6.57 -10.17
CA GLU A 38 -1.75 5.71 -11.18
C GLU A 38 -2.80 4.87 -11.92
N VAL A 39 -3.74 4.24 -11.22
CA VAL A 39 -4.84 3.48 -11.80
C VAL A 39 -5.69 4.33 -12.74
N ALA A 40 -6.09 5.52 -12.28
CA ALA A 40 -6.88 6.46 -13.07
C ALA A 40 -6.13 6.96 -14.30
N SER A 41 -4.81 7.24 -14.19
CA SER A 41 -3.99 7.67 -15.31
C SER A 41 -3.88 6.63 -16.44
N LYS A 42 -4.03 5.35 -16.09
CA LYS A 42 -4.04 4.24 -17.04
C LYS A 42 -5.45 3.94 -17.61
N GLY A 43 -6.46 4.72 -17.24
CA GLY A 43 -7.83 4.60 -17.75
C GLY A 43 -8.65 3.46 -17.13
N TYR A 44 -8.21 2.86 -16.03
CA TYR A 44 -8.96 1.80 -15.35
C TYR A 44 -9.99 2.39 -14.36
N ILE A 45 -11.12 1.68 -14.23
CA ILE A 45 -12.21 2.05 -13.34
C ILE A 45 -11.90 1.55 -11.93
N THR A 46 -11.71 2.48 -10.99
CA THR A 46 -11.29 2.18 -9.62
C THR A 46 -12.36 1.46 -8.78
N GLN A 47 -13.63 1.58 -9.16
CA GLN A 47 -14.75 0.93 -8.48
C GLN A 47 -14.78 -0.59 -8.66
N ILE A 48 -14.23 -1.10 -9.77
CA ILE A 48 -14.26 -2.53 -10.09
C ILE A 48 -12.99 -3.18 -9.55
N GLY A 49 -13.10 -3.80 -8.37
CA GLY A 49 -12.00 -4.51 -7.74
C GLY A 49 -11.83 -5.94 -8.25
N ILE A 50 -10.65 -6.49 -8.00
CA ILE A 50 -10.31 -7.90 -8.27
C ILE A 50 -10.90 -8.77 -7.15
N ASN A 51 -10.64 -8.39 -5.90
CA ASN A 51 -11.08 -9.07 -4.68
C ASN A 51 -12.09 -8.26 -3.87
N HIS A 52 -11.88 -6.94 -3.72
CA HIS A 52 -12.84 -6.05 -3.07
C HIS A 52 -14.06 -5.83 -3.96
N LYS A 53 -15.26 -6.07 -3.42
CA LYS A 53 -16.53 -6.03 -4.16
C LYS A 53 -17.61 -5.23 -3.43
N SER A 54 -17.22 -4.22 -2.67
CA SER A 54 -18.18 -3.35 -2.00
C SER A 54 -18.84 -2.40 -3.01
N GLU A 55 -20.15 -2.39 -3.07
CA GLU A 55 -20.93 -1.48 -3.94
C GLU A 55 -20.78 -0.01 -3.52
N PHE A 56 -20.41 0.25 -2.27
CA PHE A 56 -20.24 1.59 -1.72
C PHE A 56 -18.80 2.11 -1.76
N ASN A 57 -17.83 1.27 -2.10
CA ASN A 57 -16.43 1.66 -2.15
C ASN A 57 -16.02 2.06 -3.57
N GLN A 58 -15.72 3.35 -3.73
CA GLN A 58 -15.22 3.88 -5.01
C GLN A 58 -13.79 3.46 -5.36
N PHE A 59 -13.09 2.81 -4.43
CA PHE A 59 -11.67 2.48 -4.53
C PHE A 59 -11.38 0.97 -4.43
N ASN A 60 -12.32 0.12 -4.81
CA ASN A 60 -12.17 -1.33 -4.71
C ASN A 60 -10.87 -1.82 -5.36
N LEU A 61 -10.60 -1.42 -6.61
CA LEU A 61 -9.37 -1.80 -7.32
C LEU A 61 -8.12 -1.20 -6.68
N THR A 62 -8.18 0.05 -6.27
CA THR A 62 -7.09 0.71 -5.57
C THR A 62 -6.77 0.02 -4.26
N CYS A 63 -7.79 -0.40 -3.50
CA CYS A 63 -7.62 -1.18 -2.26
C CYS A 63 -6.95 -2.52 -2.52
N ASP A 64 -7.31 -3.22 -3.59
CA ASP A 64 -6.65 -4.48 -3.97
C ASP A 64 -5.16 -4.26 -4.28
N LEU A 65 -4.85 -3.21 -5.06
CA LEU A 65 -3.49 -2.92 -5.50
C LEU A 65 -2.59 -2.37 -4.39
N MET A 66 -3.16 -1.76 -3.35
CA MET A 66 -2.38 -1.25 -2.22
C MET A 66 -1.97 -2.33 -1.20
N GLU A 67 -2.65 -3.48 -1.18
CA GLU A 67 -2.39 -4.53 -0.18
C GLU A 67 -0.92 -4.94 -0.07
N PRO A 68 -0.15 -5.16 -1.16
CA PRO A 68 1.25 -5.51 -1.06
C PRO A 68 2.13 -4.44 -0.41
N PHE A 69 1.75 -3.16 -0.53
CA PHE A 69 2.53 -2.03 -0.01
C PHE A 69 2.15 -1.62 1.42
N ARG A 70 1.05 -2.13 1.98
CA ARG A 70 0.64 -1.84 3.36
C ARG A 70 1.74 -2.13 4.39
N PRO A 71 2.50 -3.25 4.30
CA PRO A 71 3.56 -3.53 5.26
C PRO A 71 4.63 -2.45 5.39
N LEU A 72 4.88 -1.66 4.32
CA LEU A 72 5.82 -0.54 4.38
C LEU A 72 5.33 0.58 5.31
N ILE A 73 4.03 0.83 5.30
CA ILE A 73 3.40 1.81 6.20
C ILE A 73 3.37 1.28 7.62
N ASP A 74 2.98 0.01 7.80
CA ASP A 74 2.90 -0.65 9.09
C ASP A 74 4.26 -0.61 9.81
N GLU A 75 5.35 -0.89 9.10
CA GLU A 75 6.71 -0.85 9.64
C GLU A 75 7.10 0.56 10.09
N ILE A 76 6.81 1.58 9.30
CA ILE A 76 7.11 2.98 9.66
C ILE A 76 6.35 3.39 10.92
N VAL A 77 5.07 3.06 10.98
CA VAL A 77 4.21 3.42 12.13
C VAL A 77 4.65 2.66 13.37
N TYR A 78 4.90 1.36 13.26
CA TYR A 78 5.31 0.52 14.37
C TYR A 78 6.67 0.92 14.96
N ASN A 79 7.63 1.26 14.09
CA ASN A 79 8.97 1.69 14.52
C ASN A 79 9.01 3.14 15.02
N SER A 80 7.91 3.87 14.90
CA SER A 80 7.81 5.27 15.33
C SER A 80 7.13 5.42 16.70
N THR A 81 7.27 4.44 17.58
CA THR A 81 6.60 4.33 18.90
C THR A 81 6.93 5.43 19.89
N ASN A 82 6.50 6.64 19.60
CA ASN A 82 6.29 7.69 20.57
C ASN A 82 4.79 7.83 20.82
N SER A 83 4.42 8.21 22.01
CA SER A 83 3.05 8.23 22.51
C SER A 83 2.06 9.12 21.73
N GLU A 84 2.51 9.88 20.73
CA GLU A 84 1.68 10.80 19.97
C GLU A 84 2.02 10.78 18.48
N PHE A 85 1.00 10.92 17.64
CA PHE A 85 1.14 11.10 16.19
C PHE A 85 1.64 12.51 15.88
N ASP A 86 2.95 12.67 15.84
CA ASP A 86 3.65 13.94 15.74
C ASP A 86 4.06 14.32 14.30
N LYS A 87 4.64 15.52 14.16
CA LYS A 87 5.16 16.02 12.88
C LYS A 87 6.28 15.15 12.31
N LYS A 88 7.10 14.51 13.16
CA LYS A 88 8.17 13.62 12.75
C LYS A 88 7.62 12.37 12.06
N GLN A 89 6.59 11.79 12.66
CA GLN A 89 5.93 10.60 12.12
C GLN A 89 5.24 10.92 10.78
N LYS A 90 4.54 12.04 10.69
CA LYS A 90 3.96 12.52 9.43
C LYS A 90 5.02 12.69 8.34
N TYR A 91 6.16 13.30 8.68
CA TYR A 91 7.26 13.48 7.74
C TYR A 91 7.81 12.14 7.23
N LYS A 92 8.01 11.15 8.11
CA LYS A 92 8.44 9.81 7.72
C LYS A 92 7.43 9.14 6.78
N LEU A 93 6.14 9.28 7.07
CA LEU A 93 5.08 8.72 6.24
C LEU A 93 4.96 9.41 4.88
N ILE A 94 5.16 10.72 4.79
CA ILE A 94 5.21 11.41 3.51
C ILE A 94 6.41 10.95 2.68
N ASN A 95 7.55 10.75 3.35
CA ASN A 95 8.80 10.36 2.68
C ASN A 95 8.91 8.86 2.36
N PHE A 96 7.93 8.01 2.74
CA PHE A 96 8.02 6.58 2.45
C PHE A 96 8.12 6.27 0.94
N LEU A 97 7.56 7.14 0.11
CA LEU A 97 7.66 7.03 -1.35
C LEU A 97 9.10 7.15 -1.87
N ASN A 98 10.01 7.73 -1.08
CA ASN A 98 11.42 7.85 -1.38
C ASN A 98 12.26 6.69 -0.79
N ASN A 99 11.64 5.76 -0.07
CA ASN A 99 12.32 4.55 0.36
C ASN A 99 12.67 3.70 -0.86
N VAL A 100 13.80 2.99 -0.76
CA VAL A 100 14.27 2.10 -1.82
C VAL A 100 13.77 0.69 -1.54
N ILE A 101 13.23 0.04 -2.55
CA ILE A 101 12.83 -1.37 -2.55
C ILE A 101 13.35 -2.03 -3.82
N GLU A 102 13.48 -3.33 -3.82
CA GLU A 102 13.85 -4.08 -5.01
C GLU A 102 12.60 -4.59 -5.73
N ILE A 103 12.45 -4.28 -7.01
CA ILE A 103 11.41 -4.81 -7.89
C ILE A 103 12.02 -5.17 -9.24
N ASN A 104 11.69 -6.34 -9.75
CA ASN A 104 12.22 -6.87 -11.01
C ASN A 104 13.77 -6.89 -11.04
N ASN A 105 14.39 -7.30 -9.92
CA ASN A 105 15.84 -7.34 -9.70
C ASN A 105 16.55 -5.98 -9.86
N LYS A 106 15.85 -4.89 -9.57
CA LYS A 106 16.39 -3.53 -9.61
C LYS A 106 15.93 -2.73 -8.40
N GLU A 107 16.84 -2.01 -7.79
CA GLU A 107 16.52 -1.03 -6.77
C GLU A 107 15.75 0.15 -7.38
N GLN A 108 14.63 0.49 -6.77
CA GLN A 108 13.75 1.57 -7.18
C GLN A 108 13.21 2.30 -5.95
N PHE A 109 12.95 3.60 -6.08
CA PHE A 109 12.11 4.28 -5.12
C PHE A 109 10.69 3.69 -5.13
N VAL A 110 10.03 3.63 -3.98
CA VAL A 110 8.63 3.16 -3.88
C VAL A 110 7.73 3.89 -4.87
N SER A 111 7.94 5.20 -5.06
CA SER A 111 7.21 6.01 -6.03
C SER A 111 7.32 5.50 -7.48
N ASN A 112 8.44 4.88 -7.84
CA ASN A 112 8.65 4.29 -9.17
C ASN A 112 8.23 2.82 -9.21
N ALA A 113 8.38 2.10 -8.11
CA ALA A 113 8.02 0.70 -8.01
C ALA A 113 6.50 0.48 -8.09
N ILE A 114 5.70 1.39 -7.54
CA ILE A 114 4.22 1.33 -7.59
C ILE A 114 3.71 1.26 -9.04
N PRO A 115 4.06 2.18 -9.96
CA PRO A 115 3.66 2.09 -11.37
C PRO A 115 4.10 0.79 -12.06
N ILE A 116 5.32 0.32 -11.77
CA ILE A 116 5.87 -0.92 -12.33
C ILE A 116 5.02 -2.13 -11.88
N TYR A 117 4.72 -2.20 -10.58
CA TYR A 117 3.87 -3.25 -10.02
C TYR A 117 2.47 -3.22 -10.64
N ILE A 118 1.82 -2.05 -10.65
CA ILE A 118 0.46 -1.87 -11.20
C ILE A 118 0.40 -2.31 -12.67
N GLN A 119 1.39 -1.91 -13.47
CA GLN A 119 1.47 -2.33 -14.87
C GLN A 119 1.57 -3.84 -14.99
N SER A 120 2.38 -4.49 -14.15
CA SER A 120 2.52 -5.95 -14.16
C SER A 120 1.21 -6.67 -13.82
N VAL A 121 0.41 -6.12 -12.90
CA VAL A 121 -0.92 -6.66 -12.57
C VAL A 121 -1.87 -6.53 -13.76
N PHE A 122 -1.90 -5.38 -14.42
CA PHE A 122 -2.77 -5.16 -15.58
C PHE A 122 -2.38 -6.04 -16.76
N ASP A 123 -1.08 -6.17 -17.03
CA ASP A 123 -0.57 -7.09 -18.04
C ASP A 123 -0.93 -8.55 -17.74
N ALA A 124 -0.93 -8.93 -16.47
CA ALA A 124 -1.35 -10.26 -16.03
C ALA A 124 -2.85 -10.50 -16.25
N LEU A 125 -3.68 -9.51 -15.94
CA LEU A 125 -5.13 -9.56 -16.15
C LEU A 125 -5.49 -9.65 -17.63
N GLU A 126 -4.88 -8.82 -18.47
CA GLU A 126 -5.13 -8.81 -19.91
C GLU A 126 -4.70 -10.10 -20.61
N ASN A 127 -3.65 -10.74 -20.11
CA ASN A 127 -3.12 -11.97 -20.70
C ASN A 127 -3.54 -13.25 -19.98
N ASN A 128 -4.34 -13.17 -18.91
CA ASN A 128 -4.69 -14.28 -18.01
C ASN A 128 -3.44 -15.06 -17.50
N LYS A 129 -2.37 -14.35 -17.13
CA LYS A 129 -1.10 -14.94 -16.68
C LYS A 129 -0.67 -14.36 -15.35
N GLU A 130 -1.04 -15.01 -14.27
CA GLU A 130 -0.64 -14.61 -12.90
C GLU A 130 0.88 -14.53 -12.69
N SER A 131 1.66 -15.33 -13.43
CA SER A 131 3.12 -15.33 -13.37
C SER A 131 3.80 -14.02 -13.82
N LYS A 132 3.05 -13.11 -14.43
CA LYS A 132 3.55 -11.79 -14.83
C LYS A 132 3.53 -10.76 -13.69
N VAL A 133 2.83 -11.03 -12.60
CA VAL A 133 2.76 -10.11 -11.46
C VAL A 133 4.11 -10.07 -10.76
N LEU A 134 4.68 -8.88 -10.65
CA LEU A 134 5.95 -8.64 -9.99
C LEU A 134 5.73 -8.49 -8.48
N ASN A 135 6.60 -9.09 -7.69
CA ASN A 135 6.71 -8.83 -6.27
C ASN A 135 7.90 -7.91 -6.02
N TYR A 136 7.86 -7.19 -4.91
CA TYR A 136 9.00 -6.40 -4.45
C TYR A 136 9.64 -7.04 -3.21
N GLU A 137 10.91 -6.74 -2.99
CA GLU A 137 11.69 -7.10 -1.80
C GLU A 137 12.21 -5.83 -1.12
N ILE A 138 12.34 -5.89 0.19
CA ILE A 138 12.84 -4.80 1.04
C ILE A 138 14.29 -5.06 1.40
#